data_d26ef28d655734563e084ce0c34eb420
#
_entry.id   d26ef28d655734563e084ce0c34eb420
#
_cell.length_a   1.000
_cell.length_b   1.000
_cell.length_c   1.000
_cell.angle_alpha   90.00
_cell.angle_beta   90.00
_cell.angle_gamma   90.00
#
_symmetry.space_group_name_H-M   'P 1'
#
loop_
_entity.id
_entity.type
_entity.pdbx_description
1 polymer ?
#
loop_
_entity_poly.entity_id
_entity_poly.type
_entity_poly.pdbx_seq_one_letter_code
_entity_poly.pdbx_strand_id
1 'polypeptide(L)'
;LTAAVGSYLLWGLLPVYWKQLSAVSAYEILSHRIIWSFFFMLMILSFMGRMVSFWEECKHLWADKSRGTLLALASFLITANWCIFIWAVTNRHVVDTSVGYYMNPLVSVLLGVVCFHERLSKMKWFSIAVAAAGISVMTWELGRFPLIAVGLASTFALYGAVKKKLNLDAFYSITLETFFVLPFALAYVLSLGNDGIGHFTVDDLHTAGFLIGAGAVTATPLVLFSIGVNDLPPNVL
;
A
#
# COMPACT_ATOMS: atom_id res chain seq x y z
N LEU A 1 -18.95 8.59 4.28
CA LEU A 1 -19.29 7.56 3.29
C LEU A 1 -18.81 7.90 1.88
N THR A 2 -19.07 9.11 1.37
CA THR A 2 -18.66 9.53 0.01
C THR A 2 -17.15 9.45 -0.21
N ALA A 3 -16.34 9.84 0.78
CA ALA A 3 -14.89 9.75 0.73
C ALA A 3 -14.40 8.29 0.64
N ALA A 4 -15.01 7.39 1.42
CA ALA A 4 -14.69 5.96 1.35
C ALA A 4 -15.05 5.36 -0.01
N VAL A 5 -16.23 5.65 -0.55
CA VAL A 5 -16.63 5.20 -1.90
C VAL A 5 -15.67 5.76 -2.97
N GLY A 6 -15.32 7.06 -2.87
CA GLY A 6 -14.36 7.69 -3.77
C GLY A 6 -12.98 7.02 -3.75
N SER A 7 -12.49 6.60 -2.57
CA SER A 7 -11.21 5.89 -2.47
C SER A 7 -11.22 4.54 -3.20
N TYR A 8 -12.28 3.76 -3.05
CA TYR A 8 -12.42 2.47 -3.75
C TYR A 8 -12.55 2.64 -5.27
N LEU A 9 -13.28 3.66 -5.73
CA LEU A 9 -13.38 3.96 -7.17
C LEU A 9 -12.00 4.33 -7.75
N LEU A 10 -11.24 5.16 -7.05
CA LEU A 10 -9.88 5.51 -7.45
C LEU A 10 -8.96 4.28 -7.47
N TRP A 11 -9.02 3.42 -6.46
CA TRP A 11 -8.25 2.17 -6.46
C TRP A 11 -8.62 1.26 -7.63
N GLY A 12 -9.91 1.20 -8.01
CA GLY A 12 -10.36 0.46 -9.20
C GLY A 12 -9.82 1.02 -10.52
N LEU A 13 -9.51 2.32 -10.58
CA LEU A 13 -8.95 2.98 -11.77
C LEU A 13 -7.41 2.88 -11.85
N LEU A 14 -6.71 2.54 -10.76
CA LEU A 14 -5.25 2.44 -10.74
C LEU A 14 -4.65 1.57 -11.85
N PRO A 15 -5.21 0.39 -12.20
CA PRO A 15 -4.65 -0.43 -13.27
C PRO A 15 -4.61 0.30 -14.61
N VAL A 16 -5.58 1.18 -14.90
CA VAL A 16 -5.61 2.01 -16.11
C VAL A 16 -4.46 3.02 -16.11
N TYR A 17 -4.19 3.61 -14.95
CA TYR A 17 -3.06 4.51 -14.76
C TYR A 17 -1.72 3.81 -14.99
N TRP A 18 -1.50 2.66 -14.34
CA TRP A 18 -0.26 1.90 -14.47
C TRP A 18 -0.03 1.37 -15.89
N LYS A 19 -1.08 1.15 -16.67
CA LYS A 19 -0.97 0.74 -18.06
C LYS A 19 -0.26 1.79 -18.93
N GLN A 20 -0.36 3.09 -18.59
CA GLN A 20 0.35 4.17 -19.29
C GLN A 20 1.87 4.09 -19.12
N LEU A 21 2.32 3.45 -18.04
CA LEU A 21 3.73 3.23 -17.70
C LEU A 21 4.22 1.81 -18.05
N SER A 22 3.56 1.13 -18.98
CA SER A 22 3.88 -0.27 -19.35
C SER A 22 5.29 -0.47 -19.96
N ALA A 23 5.90 0.60 -20.47
CA ALA A 23 7.28 0.59 -20.96
C ALA A 23 8.32 0.76 -19.84
N VAL A 24 7.91 1.26 -18.68
CA VAL A 24 8.79 1.56 -17.54
C VAL A 24 8.91 0.33 -16.64
N SER A 25 10.09 0.08 -16.10
CA SER A 25 10.28 -1.05 -15.19
C SER A 25 9.44 -0.90 -13.91
N ALA A 26 8.95 -2.01 -13.36
CA ALA A 26 8.17 -2.02 -12.13
C ALA A 26 8.91 -1.38 -10.94
N TYR A 27 10.22 -1.55 -10.88
CA TYR A 27 11.06 -1.00 -9.81
C TYR A 27 11.25 0.51 -9.96
N GLU A 28 11.32 1.03 -11.17
CA GLU A 28 11.39 2.46 -11.45
C GLU A 28 10.06 3.14 -11.10
N ILE A 29 8.93 2.56 -11.52
CA ILE A 29 7.59 3.02 -11.14
C ILE A 29 7.44 3.06 -9.62
N LEU A 30 7.84 1.98 -8.92
CA LEU A 30 7.78 1.91 -7.47
C LEU A 30 8.62 2.99 -6.79
N SER A 31 9.83 3.23 -7.29
CA SER A 31 10.73 4.24 -6.73
C SER A 31 10.17 5.65 -6.88
N HIS A 32 9.70 6.01 -8.08
CA HIS A 32 9.03 7.29 -8.30
C HIS A 32 7.76 7.43 -7.46
N ARG A 33 6.95 6.36 -7.35
CA ARG A 33 5.78 6.34 -6.50
C ARG A 33 6.11 6.66 -5.04
N ILE A 34 7.19 6.10 -4.48
CA ILE A 34 7.64 6.38 -3.11
C ILE A 34 8.09 7.83 -2.97
N ILE A 35 8.97 8.29 -3.88
CA ILE A 35 9.51 9.64 -3.86
C ILE A 35 8.39 10.69 -3.92
N TRP A 36 7.54 10.60 -4.92
CA TRP A 36 6.48 11.59 -5.13
C TRP A 36 5.34 11.49 -4.11
N SER A 37 5.05 10.29 -3.58
CA SER A 37 4.10 10.15 -2.47
C SER A 37 4.60 10.86 -1.21
N PHE A 38 5.88 10.77 -0.89
CA PHE A 38 6.46 11.46 0.25
C PHE A 38 6.28 12.98 0.13
N PHE A 39 6.69 13.58 -0.99
CA PHE A 39 6.53 15.03 -1.21
C PHE A 39 5.06 15.45 -1.24
N PHE A 40 4.19 14.66 -1.84
CA PHE A 40 2.76 14.92 -1.89
C PHE A 40 2.14 14.88 -0.49
N MET A 41 2.51 13.91 0.34
CA MET A 41 2.04 13.83 1.73
C MET A 41 2.55 14.98 2.60
N LEU A 42 3.81 15.41 2.45
CA LEU A 42 4.31 16.61 3.13
C LEU A 42 3.52 17.86 2.73
N MET A 43 3.21 18.00 1.45
CA MET A 43 2.38 19.09 0.95
C MET A 43 0.99 19.08 1.60
N ILE A 44 0.33 17.91 1.66
CA ILE A 44 -0.98 17.75 2.32
C ILE A 44 -0.89 18.13 3.81
N LEU A 45 0.09 17.61 4.55
CA LEU A 45 0.28 17.94 5.97
C LEU A 45 0.50 19.43 6.20
N SER A 46 1.22 20.09 5.29
CA SER A 46 1.44 21.53 5.30
C SER A 46 0.12 22.30 5.08
N PHE A 47 -0.65 21.94 4.07
CA PHE A 47 -1.96 22.56 3.80
C PHE A 47 -2.97 22.33 4.94
N MET A 48 -2.91 21.20 5.62
CA MET A 48 -3.74 20.89 6.78
C MET A 48 -3.28 21.62 8.07
N GLY A 49 -2.15 22.33 8.05
CA GLY A 49 -1.55 22.95 9.23
C GLY A 49 -1.06 21.96 10.29
N ARG A 50 -0.81 20.69 9.91
CA ARG A 50 -0.48 19.59 10.83
C ARG A 50 1.02 19.30 10.94
N MET A 51 1.87 20.15 10.36
CA MET A 51 3.33 19.93 10.35
C MET A 51 3.95 19.93 11.75
N VAL A 52 3.48 20.80 12.65
CA VAL A 52 3.99 20.87 14.04
C VAL A 52 3.71 19.57 14.77
N SER A 53 2.46 19.11 14.75
CA SER A 53 2.07 17.83 15.38
C SER A 53 2.78 16.63 14.75
N PHE A 54 3.02 16.65 13.44
CA PHE A 54 3.82 15.65 12.75
C PHE A 54 5.26 15.58 13.30
N TRP A 55 5.92 16.72 13.48
CA TRP A 55 7.27 16.76 14.03
C TRP A 55 7.35 16.32 15.50
N GLU A 56 6.34 16.62 16.29
CA GLU A 56 6.23 16.11 17.66
C GLU A 56 6.11 14.59 17.67
N GLU A 57 5.25 14.01 16.83
CA GLU A 57 5.12 12.56 16.71
C GLU A 57 6.43 11.91 16.21
N CYS A 58 7.15 12.54 15.28
CA CYS A 58 8.48 12.07 14.86
C CYS A 58 9.44 11.99 16.06
N LYS A 59 9.50 13.01 16.91
CA LYS A 59 10.36 12.99 18.10
C LYS A 59 10.01 11.84 19.04
N HIS A 60 8.71 11.60 19.27
CA HIS A 60 8.25 10.48 20.11
C HIS A 60 8.62 9.12 19.52
N LEU A 61 8.51 8.97 18.20
CA LEU A 61 8.90 7.73 17.51
C LEU A 61 10.40 7.47 17.57
N TRP A 62 11.23 8.50 17.42
CA TRP A 62 12.69 8.35 17.51
C TRP A 62 13.16 8.05 18.94
N ALA A 63 12.42 8.52 19.95
CA ALA A 63 12.72 8.21 21.37
C ALA A 63 12.34 6.76 21.73
N ASP A 64 11.32 6.17 21.09
CA ASP A 64 10.87 4.79 21.34
C ASP A 64 11.37 3.84 20.25
N LYS A 65 12.46 3.12 20.56
CA LYS A 65 13.05 2.13 19.64
C LYS A 65 12.08 1.05 19.18
N SER A 66 11.11 0.66 20.03
CA SER A 66 10.12 -0.36 19.67
C SER A 66 9.16 0.17 18.60
N ARG A 67 8.64 1.37 18.78
CA ARG A 67 7.78 2.02 17.78
C ARG A 67 8.54 2.30 16.47
N GLY A 68 9.80 2.74 16.55
CA GLY A 68 10.66 2.93 15.38
C GLY A 68 10.89 1.63 14.59
N THR A 69 11.13 0.51 15.26
CA THR A 69 11.27 -0.81 14.62
C THR A 69 9.96 -1.26 13.97
N LEU A 70 8.81 -1.06 14.62
CA LEU A 70 7.51 -1.37 14.04
C LEU A 70 7.24 -0.53 12.79
N LEU A 71 7.61 0.76 12.81
CA LEU A 71 7.47 1.63 11.64
C LEU A 71 8.36 1.15 10.48
N ALA A 72 9.62 0.82 10.74
CA ALA A 72 10.52 0.27 9.73
C ALA A 72 9.98 -1.03 9.12
N LEU A 73 9.44 -1.93 9.97
CA LEU A 73 8.80 -3.17 9.51
C LEU A 73 7.55 -2.88 8.67
N ALA A 74 6.70 -1.94 9.07
CA ALA A 74 5.54 -1.52 8.30
C ALA A 74 5.95 -0.97 6.93
N SER A 75 6.98 -0.11 6.88
CA SER A 75 7.52 0.47 5.66
C SER A 75 8.03 -0.60 4.69
N PHE A 76 8.75 -1.59 5.22
CA PHE A 76 9.23 -2.72 4.43
C PHE A 76 8.09 -3.58 3.88
N LEU A 77 7.12 -3.95 4.72
CA LEU A 77 5.98 -4.79 4.34
C LEU A 77 5.12 -4.14 3.26
N ILE A 78 4.81 -2.85 3.40
CA ILE A 78 3.99 -2.15 2.39
C ILE A 78 4.76 -1.94 1.10
N THR A 79 6.04 -1.67 1.16
CA THR A 79 6.90 -1.54 -0.03
C THR A 79 7.00 -2.86 -0.77
N ALA A 80 7.21 -3.97 -0.07
CA ALA A 80 7.21 -5.31 -0.65
C ALA A 80 5.86 -5.65 -1.29
N ASN A 81 4.75 -5.32 -0.62
CA ASN A 81 3.41 -5.48 -1.18
C ASN A 81 3.23 -4.70 -2.49
N TRP A 82 3.61 -3.44 -2.51
CA TRP A 82 3.54 -2.60 -3.72
C TRP A 82 4.43 -3.12 -4.84
N CYS A 83 5.64 -3.59 -4.50
CA CYS A 83 6.55 -4.19 -5.46
C CYS A 83 5.93 -5.43 -6.12
N ILE A 84 5.39 -6.35 -5.33
CA ILE A 84 4.72 -7.55 -5.82
C ILE A 84 3.54 -7.16 -6.72
N PHE A 85 2.72 -6.19 -6.30
CA PHE A 85 1.56 -5.74 -7.06
C PHE A 85 1.94 -5.12 -8.41
N ILE A 86 2.85 -4.16 -8.42
CA ILE A 86 3.27 -3.48 -9.66
C ILE A 86 3.92 -4.50 -10.59
N TRP A 87 4.80 -5.35 -10.07
CA TRP A 87 5.44 -6.41 -10.85
C TRP A 87 4.40 -7.36 -11.46
N ALA A 88 3.41 -7.79 -10.70
CA ALA A 88 2.36 -8.68 -11.19
C ALA A 88 1.52 -8.02 -12.29
N VAL A 89 1.13 -6.76 -12.13
CA VAL A 89 0.35 -6.02 -13.13
C VAL A 89 1.15 -5.82 -14.42
N THR A 90 2.40 -5.41 -14.33
CA THR A 90 3.26 -5.17 -15.50
C THR A 90 3.63 -6.46 -16.24
N ASN A 91 3.69 -7.60 -15.53
CA ASN A 91 3.95 -8.93 -16.11
C ASN A 91 2.68 -9.73 -16.43
N ARG A 92 1.52 -9.08 -16.57
CA ARG A 92 0.23 -9.69 -16.98
C ARG A 92 -0.35 -10.71 -16.00
N HIS A 93 0.05 -10.65 -14.72
CA HIS A 93 -0.49 -11.49 -13.64
C HIS A 93 -1.66 -10.84 -12.89
N VAL A 94 -2.52 -10.10 -13.61
CA VAL A 94 -3.63 -9.33 -13.01
C VAL A 94 -4.64 -10.23 -12.28
N VAL A 95 -4.88 -11.45 -12.80
CA VAL A 95 -5.78 -12.42 -12.15
C VAL A 95 -5.23 -12.83 -10.78
N ASP A 96 -3.93 -13.09 -10.68
CA ASP A 96 -3.29 -13.45 -9.41
C ASP A 96 -3.42 -12.30 -8.37
N THR A 97 -3.35 -11.03 -8.82
CA THR A 97 -3.55 -9.89 -7.91
C THR A 97 -4.98 -9.83 -7.39
N SER A 98 -5.97 -10.13 -8.24
CA SER A 98 -7.38 -10.17 -7.85
C SER A 98 -7.63 -11.26 -6.80
N VAL A 99 -7.08 -12.47 -7.00
CA VAL A 99 -7.13 -13.55 -6.00
C VAL A 99 -6.50 -13.10 -4.69
N GLY A 100 -5.35 -12.38 -4.74
CA GLY A 100 -4.69 -11.82 -3.55
C GLY A 100 -5.59 -10.88 -2.77
N TYR A 101 -6.31 -9.99 -3.43
CA TYR A 101 -7.27 -9.10 -2.77
C TYR A 101 -8.44 -9.85 -2.11
N TYR A 102 -8.93 -10.93 -2.71
CA TYR A 102 -9.95 -11.78 -2.08
C TYR A 102 -9.39 -12.59 -0.90
N MET A 103 -8.12 -12.99 -0.95
CA MET A 103 -7.44 -13.67 0.16
C MET A 103 -7.14 -12.73 1.35
N ASN A 104 -6.93 -11.44 1.09
CA ASN A 104 -6.48 -10.47 2.09
C ASN A 104 -7.38 -10.41 3.34
N PRO A 105 -8.72 -10.29 3.26
CA PRO A 105 -9.58 -10.31 4.44
C PRO A 105 -9.45 -11.60 5.25
N LEU A 106 -9.30 -12.76 4.58
CA LEU A 106 -9.13 -14.05 5.27
C LEU A 106 -7.84 -14.09 6.09
N VAL A 107 -6.72 -13.72 5.45
CA VAL A 107 -5.42 -13.71 6.13
C VAL A 107 -5.41 -12.68 7.25
N SER A 108 -6.02 -11.51 7.04
CA SER A 108 -6.13 -10.45 8.06
C SER A 108 -6.93 -10.92 9.28
N VAL A 109 -8.05 -11.60 9.08
CA VAL A 109 -8.87 -12.13 10.18
C VAL A 109 -8.13 -13.26 10.90
N LEU A 110 -7.46 -14.15 10.19
CA LEU A 110 -6.65 -15.22 10.81
C LEU A 110 -5.53 -14.64 11.67
N LEU A 111 -4.83 -13.59 11.18
CA LEU A 111 -3.83 -12.88 11.99
C LEU A 111 -4.47 -12.17 13.19
N GLY A 112 -5.68 -11.61 13.05
CA GLY A 112 -6.45 -11.03 14.16
C GLY A 112 -6.69 -12.04 15.28
N VAL A 113 -7.10 -13.26 14.92
CA VAL A 113 -7.30 -14.35 15.88
C VAL A 113 -5.99 -14.81 16.50
N VAL A 114 -4.94 -15.02 15.68
CA VAL A 114 -3.67 -15.59 16.17
C VAL A 114 -2.86 -14.57 16.96
N CYS A 115 -2.71 -13.34 16.44
CA CYS A 115 -1.82 -12.34 17.04
C CYS A 115 -2.50 -11.49 18.11
N PHE A 116 -3.81 -11.23 17.98
CA PHE A 116 -4.56 -10.37 18.88
C PHE A 116 -5.57 -11.13 19.73
N HIS A 117 -5.65 -12.46 19.60
CA HIS A 117 -6.55 -13.34 20.34
C HIS A 117 -8.03 -12.90 20.21
N GLU A 118 -8.41 -12.36 19.04
CA GLU A 118 -9.75 -11.92 18.75
C GLU A 118 -10.72 -13.10 18.72
N ARG A 119 -11.86 -12.98 19.42
CA ARG A 119 -12.89 -13.99 19.41
C ARG A 119 -13.86 -13.72 18.27
N LEU A 120 -13.98 -14.69 17.37
CA LEU A 120 -14.92 -14.60 16.26
C LEU A 120 -16.27 -15.23 16.64
N SER A 121 -17.35 -14.59 16.20
CA SER A 121 -18.69 -15.20 16.28
C SER A 121 -18.81 -16.37 15.29
N LYS A 122 -19.79 -17.27 15.54
CA LYS A 122 -20.05 -18.42 14.65
C LYS A 122 -20.36 -17.98 13.21
N MET A 123 -21.06 -16.85 13.04
CA MET A 123 -21.33 -16.27 11.72
C MET A 123 -20.05 -15.82 11.00
N LYS A 124 -19.12 -15.20 11.71
CA LYS A 124 -17.82 -14.81 11.11
C LYS A 124 -17.01 -16.03 10.66
N TRP A 125 -16.99 -17.11 11.48
CA TRP A 125 -16.37 -18.38 11.08
C TRP A 125 -17.01 -18.99 9.83
N PHE A 126 -18.34 -18.97 9.75
CA PHE A 126 -19.06 -19.42 8.56
C PHE A 126 -18.69 -18.59 7.32
N SER A 127 -18.67 -17.26 7.44
CA SER A 127 -18.26 -16.37 6.33
C SER A 127 -16.82 -16.63 5.86
N ILE A 128 -15.90 -16.88 6.80
CA ILE A 128 -14.52 -17.25 6.48
C ILE A 128 -14.47 -18.56 5.72
N ALA A 129 -15.22 -19.57 6.14
CA ALA A 129 -15.27 -20.87 5.48
C ALA A 129 -15.82 -20.77 4.05
N VAL A 130 -16.88 -19.98 3.83
CA VAL A 130 -17.44 -19.74 2.49
C VAL A 130 -16.42 -18.99 1.60
N ALA A 131 -15.76 -17.96 2.13
CA ALA A 131 -14.74 -17.23 1.38
C ALA A 131 -13.52 -18.13 1.06
N ALA A 132 -13.08 -18.97 2.00
CA ALA A 132 -12.01 -19.92 1.78
C ALA A 132 -12.37 -20.96 0.70
N ALA A 133 -13.61 -21.45 0.69
CA ALA A 133 -14.09 -22.34 -0.36
C ALA A 133 -14.06 -21.65 -1.73
N GLY A 134 -14.53 -20.41 -1.84
CA GLY A 134 -14.48 -19.64 -3.08
C GLY A 134 -13.04 -19.45 -3.61
N ILE A 135 -12.09 -19.09 -2.72
CA ILE A 135 -10.68 -18.98 -3.10
C ILE A 135 -10.10 -20.32 -3.52
N SER A 136 -10.50 -21.42 -2.86
CA SER A 136 -10.05 -22.78 -3.23
C SER A 136 -10.50 -23.14 -4.64
N VAL A 137 -11.74 -22.83 -5.02
CA VAL A 137 -12.24 -23.03 -6.39
C VAL A 137 -11.44 -22.19 -7.39
N MET A 138 -11.24 -20.89 -7.12
CA MET A 138 -10.45 -20.02 -7.99
C MET A 138 -9.01 -20.52 -8.16
N THR A 139 -8.40 -21.01 -7.08
CA THR A 139 -7.05 -21.58 -7.11
C THR A 139 -6.99 -22.87 -7.93
N TRP A 140 -8.02 -23.70 -7.81
CA TRP A 140 -8.15 -24.93 -8.59
C TRP A 140 -8.25 -24.65 -10.09
N GLU A 141 -9.11 -23.68 -10.46
CA GLU A 141 -9.24 -23.26 -11.88
C GLU A 141 -7.96 -22.64 -12.44
N LEU A 142 -7.16 -21.96 -11.59
CA LEU A 142 -5.87 -21.39 -11.99
C LEU A 142 -4.84 -22.47 -12.34
N GLY A 143 -5.04 -23.73 -11.89
CA GLY A 143 -4.18 -24.89 -12.18
C GLY A 143 -2.76 -24.81 -11.62
N ARG A 144 -2.47 -23.82 -10.76
CA ARG A 144 -1.16 -23.58 -10.11
C ARG A 144 -1.32 -22.93 -8.76
N PHE A 145 -0.31 -23.12 -7.89
CA PHE A 145 -0.31 -22.46 -6.59
C PHE A 145 -0.16 -20.93 -6.74
N PRO A 146 -1.05 -20.11 -6.17
CA PRO A 146 -1.11 -18.67 -6.38
C PRO A 146 -0.10 -17.92 -5.49
N LEU A 147 1.20 -18.11 -5.73
CA LEU A 147 2.27 -17.49 -4.92
C LEU A 147 2.16 -15.96 -4.82
N ILE A 148 1.81 -15.31 -5.93
CA ILE A 148 1.64 -13.86 -5.99
C ILE A 148 0.49 -13.43 -5.06
N ALA A 149 -0.64 -14.12 -5.13
CA ALA A 149 -1.82 -13.84 -4.29
C ALA A 149 -1.50 -14.03 -2.80
N VAL A 150 -0.82 -15.12 -2.44
CA VAL A 150 -0.38 -15.40 -1.07
C VAL A 150 0.60 -14.33 -0.60
N GLY A 151 1.57 -13.93 -1.43
CA GLY A 151 2.53 -12.87 -1.13
C GLY A 151 1.84 -11.53 -0.85
N LEU A 152 0.89 -11.13 -1.72
CA LEU A 152 0.10 -9.91 -1.55
C LEU A 152 -0.74 -9.95 -0.28
N ALA A 153 -1.52 -11.02 -0.06
CA ALA A 153 -2.37 -11.14 1.11
C ALA A 153 -1.57 -11.17 2.41
N SER A 154 -0.46 -11.91 2.45
CA SER A 154 0.36 -12.04 3.65
C SER A 154 1.08 -10.74 4.00
N THR A 155 1.71 -10.08 3.03
CA THR A 155 2.43 -8.82 3.27
C THR A 155 1.47 -7.72 3.74
N PHE A 156 0.29 -7.62 3.14
CA PHE A 156 -0.70 -6.61 3.50
C PHE A 156 -1.34 -6.90 4.87
N ALA A 157 -1.68 -8.15 5.16
CA ALA A 157 -2.25 -8.52 6.44
C ALA A 157 -1.26 -8.34 7.60
N LEU A 158 0.03 -8.69 7.40
CA LEU A 158 1.09 -8.41 8.37
C LEU A 158 1.30 -6.90 8.55
N TYR A 159 1.31 -6.14 7.47
CA TYR A 159 1.34 -4.68 7.52
C TYR A 159 0.20 -4.11 8.37
N GLY A 160 -1.04 -4.55 8.14
CA GLY A 160 -2.20 -4.16 8.93
C GLY A 160 -2.06 -4.48 10.42
N ALA A 161 -1.55 -5.67 10.76
CA ALA A 161 -1.28 -6.06 12.13
C ALA A 161 -0.22 -5.19 12.81
N VAL A 162 0.86 -4.87 12.11
CA VAL A 162 1.91 -3.97 12.59
C VAL A 162 1.37 -2.55 12.79
N LYS A 163 0.59 -2.04 11.84
CA LYS A 163 -0.04 -0.71 11.95
C LYS A 163 -1.01 -0.62 13.13
N LYS A 164 -1.82 -1.65 13.36
CA LYS A 164 -2.71 -1.72 14.53
C LYS A 164 -1.92 -1.58 15.83
N LYS A 165 -0.76 -2.24 15.94
CA LYS A 165 0.12 -2.15 17.10
C LYS A 165 0.84 -0.80 17.21
N LEU A 166 1.23 -0.21 16.08
CA LEU A 166 1.91 1.08 16.01
C LEU A 166 1.00 2.24 16.41
N ASN A 167 -0.29 2.15 16.09
CA ASN A 167 -1.34 3.12 16.42
C ASN A 167 -0.98 4.57 16.09
N LEU A 168 -0.54 4.79 14.85
CA LEU A 168 -0.24 6.12 14.31
C LEU A 168 -1.40 6.64 13.46
N ASP A 169 -1.53 7.96 13.45
CA ASP A 169 -2.38 8.66 12.48
C ASP A 169 -2.00 8.25 11.05
N ALA A 170 -2.99 8.02 10.19
CA ALA A 170 -2.77 7.48 8.85
C ALA A 170 -1.89 8.40 7.99
N PHE A 171 -2.05 9.74 8.09
CA PHE A 171 -1.25 10.70 7.32
C PHE A 171 0.21 10.66 7.76
N TYR A 172 0.45 10.62 9.08
CA TYR A 172 1.82 10.54 9.62
C TYR A 172 2.48 9.22 9.26
N SER A 173 1.71 8.12 9.37
CA SER A 173 2.20 6.79 9.05
C SER A 173 2.65 6.68 7.59
N ILE A 174 1.81 7.09 6.62
CA ILE A 174 2.15 7.04 5.19
C ILE A 174 3.39 7.90 4.89
N THR A 175 3.46 9.11 5.47
CA THR A 175 4.60 10.00 5.27
C THR A 175 5.89 9.39 5.81
N LEU A 176 5.85 8.79 6.99
CA LEU A 176 7.02 8.18 7.62
C LEU A 176 7.43 6.87 6.95
N GLU A 177 6.45 6.05 6.54
CA GLU A 177 6.70 4.81 5.80
C GLU A 177 7.42 5.09 4.48
N THR A 178 6.96 6.08 3.72
CA THR A 178 7.62 6.50 2.48
C THR A 178 8.99 7.13 2.75
N PHE A 179 9.14 7.92 3.83
CA PHE A 179 10.43 8.49 4.25
C PHE A 179 11.49 7.41 4.54
N PHE A 180 11.11 6.33 5.21
CA PHE A 180 12.04 5.23 5.53
C PHE A 180 12.63 4.56 4.28
N VAL A 181 11.84 4.46 3.22
CA VAL A 181 12.25 3.81 1.96
C VAL A 181 12.80 4.81 0.96
N LEU A 182 12.57 6.12 1.17
CA LEU A 182 12.99 7.19 0.27
C LEU A 182 14.48 7.14 -0.13
N PRO A 183 15.46 6.91 0.79
CA PRO A 183 16.87 6.86 0.41
C PRO A 183 17.18 5.76 -0.61
N PHE A 184 16.53 4.60 -0.47
CA PHE A 184 16.70 3.46 -1.41
C PHE A 184 16.06 3.76 -2.75
N ALA A 185 14.88 4.36 -2.76
CA ALA A 185 14.19 4.78 -3.97
C ALA A 185 14.99 5.84 -4.74
N LEU A 186 15.53 6.85 -4.04
CA LEU A 186 16.39 7.87 -4.63
C LEU A 186 17.68 7.26 -5.20
N ALA A 187 18.36 6.40 -4.43
CA ALA A 187 19.58 5.75 -4.90
C ALA A 187 19.33 4.95 -6.19
N TYR A 188 18.19 4.23 -6.27
CA TYR A 188 17.82 3.46 -7.45
C TYR A 188 17.54 4.37 -8.66
N VAL A 189 16.75 5.43 -8.51
CA VAL A 189 16.45 6.37 -9.61
C VAL A 189 17.72 7.07 -10.09
N LEU A 190 18.60 7.48 -9.17
CA LEU A 190 19.89 8.08 -9.53
C LEU A 190 20.80 7.11 -10.28
N SER A 191 20.82 5.82 -9.90
CA SER A 191 21.59 4.81 -10.65
C SER A 191 21.07 4.67 -12.09
N LEU A 192 19.74 4.61 -12.28
CA LEU A 192 19.14 4.54 -13.62
C LEU A 192 19.50 5.77 -14.47
N GLY A 193 19.51 6.96 -13.86
CA GLY A 193 19.92 8.19 -14.54
C GLY A 193 21.39 8.18 -14.96
N ASN A 194 22.29 7.71 -14.10
CA ASN A 194 23.71 7.59 -14.40
C ASN A 194 24.00 6.57 -15.53
N ASP A 195 23.21 5.47 -15.54
CA ASP A 195 23.36 4.43 -16.57
C ASP A 195 22.66 4.80 -17.89
N GLY A 196 21.92 5.91 -17.92
CA GLY A 196 21.21 6.39 -19.10
C GLY A 196 20.03 5.51 -19.53
N ILE A 197 19.51 4.67 -18.61
CA ILE A 197 18.41 3.73 -18.86
C ILE A 197 17.10 4.14 -18.18
N GLY A 198 17.12 5.23 -17.40
CA GLY A 198 15.94 5.76 -16.73
C GLY A 198 14.96 6.43 -17.71
N HIS A 199 13.66 6.29 -17.43
CA HIS A 199 12.60 6.90 -18.22
C HIS A 199 12.16 8.28 -17.71
N PHE A 200 12.76 8.76 -16.62
CA PHE A 200 12.50 10.10 -16.08
C PHE A 200 13.41 11.11 -16.75
N THR A 201 13.04 11.52 -17.97
CA THR A 201 13.82 12.42 -18.81
C THR A 201 12.99 13.62 -19.25
N VAL A 202 13.68 14.70 -19.66
CA VAL A 202 13.04 15.89 -20.23
C VAL A 202 12.56 15.67 -21.68
N ASP A 203 13.04 14.61 -22.32
CA ASP A 203 12.69 14.27 -23.70
C ASP A 203 11.33 13.53 -23.77
N ASP A 204 10.92 12.88 -22.67
CA ASP A 204 9.61 12.24 -22.54
C ASP A 204 8.83 12.81 -21.35
N LEU A 205 8.31 14.01 -21.54
CA LEU A 205 7.49 14.71 -20.53
C LEU A 205 6.19 13.96 -20.19
N HIS A 206 5.68 13.13 -21.10
CA HIS A 206 4.49 12.33 -20.85
C HIS A 206 4.78 11.28 -19.78
N THR A 207 5.80 10.44 -19.98
CA THR A 207 6.20 9.42 -19.01
C THR A 207 6.66 10.05 -17.69
N ALA A 208 7.47 11.14 -17.75
CA ALA A 208 7.90 11.86 -16.55
C ALA A 208 6.72 12.41 -15.77
N GLY A 209 5.69 12.97 -16.43
CA GLY A 209 4.46 13.45 -15.80
C GLY A 209 3.67 12.34 -15.10
N PHE A 210 3.57 11.16 -15.72
CA PHE A 210 2.94 9.98 -15.09
C PHE A 210 3.76 9.47 -13.91
N LEU A 211 5.09 9.49 -13.98
CA LEU A 211 5.94 9.10 -12.84
C LEU A 211 5.78 10.06 -11.65
N ILE A 212 5.69 11.38 -11.88
CA ILE A 212 5.38 12.37 -10.84
C ILE A 212 3.98 12.14 -10.28
N GLY A 213 2.99 12.01 -11.15
CA GLY A 213 1.60 11.77 -10.78
C GLY A 213 1.37 10.49 -9.98
N ALA A 214 2.27 9.51 -10.09
CA ALA A 214 2.20 8.26 -9.33
C ALA A 214 2.13 8.48 -7.81
N GLY A 215 2.77 9.53 -7.29
CA GLY A 215 2.67 9.93 -5.88
C GLY A 215 1.25 10.36 -5.50
N ALA A 216 0.68 11.29 -6.24
CA ALA A 216 -0.67 11.81 -6.00
C ALA A 216 -1.73 10.72 -6.14
N VAL A 217 -1.64 9.91 -7.19
CA VAL A 217 -2.57 8.81 -7.49
C VAL A 217 -2.52 7.72 -6.41
N THR A 218 -1.39 7.55 -5.75
CA THR A 218 -1.23 6.63 -4.62
C THR A 218 -1.78 7.21 -3.33
N ALA A 219 -1.41 8.45 -3.01
CA ALA A 219 -1.75 9.06 -1.72
C ALA A 219 -3.21 9.49 -1.64
N THR A 220 -3.81 9.98 -2.73
CA THR A 220 -5.19 10.49 -2.73
C THR A 220 -6.23 9.46 -2.27
N PRO A 221 -6.27 8.21 -2.77
CA PRO A 221 -7.22 7.22 -2.27
C PRO A 221 -6.99 6.88 -0.80
N LEU A 222 -5.74 6.84 -0.33
CA LEU A 222 -5.41 6.58 1.08
C LEU A 222 -5.90 7.71 1.99
N VAL A 223 -5.75 8.96 1.56
CA VAL A 223 -6.26 10.14 2.27
C VAL A 223 -7.78 10.10 2.35
N LEU A 224 -8.46 9.87 1.21
CA LEU A 224 -9.92 9.77 1.16
C LEU A 224 -10.45 8.61 2.01
N PHE A 225 -9.76 7.47 1.99
CA PHE A 225 -10.10 6.33 2.82
C PHE A 225 -9.97 6.69 4.31
N SER A 226 -8.87 7.32 4.73
CA SER A 226 -8.67 7.75 6.12
C SER A 226 -9.75 8.73 6.59
N ILE A 227 -10.15 9.69 5.74
CA ILE A 227 -11.25 10.60 6.04
C ILE A 227 -12.56 9.82 6.15
N GLY A 228 -12.83 8.91 5.21
CA GLY A 228 -14.05 8.13 5.17
C GLY A 228 -14.20 7.18 6.39
N VAL A 229 -13.11 6.60 6.84
CA VAL A 229 -13.07 5.70 8.00
C VAL A 229 -13.32 6.46 9.31
N ASN A 230 -12.75 7.65 9.46
CA ASN A 230 -12.95 8.48 10.66
C ASN A 230 -14.40 8.97 10.81
N ASP A 231 -15.14 9.09 9.70
CA ASP A 231 -16.54 9.50 9.68
C ASP A 231 -17.52 8.34 9.85
N LEU A 232 -17.05 7.08 9.84
CA LEU A 232 -17.90 5.90 9.94
C LEU A 232 -17.90 5.34 11.38
N PRO A 233 -19.07 4.91 11.88
CA PRO A 233 -19.11 4.24 13.17
C PRO A 233 -18.38 2.87 13.08
N PRO A 234 -17.74 2.42 14.19
CA PRO A 234 -16.89 1.23 14.21
C PRO A 234 -17.54 -0.08 13.75
N ASN A 235 -18.86 -0.12 13.69
CA ASN A 235 -19.65 -1.30 13.28
C ASN A 235 -19.87 -1.37 11.75
N VAL A 236 -19.41 -0.39 10.98
CA VAL A 236 -19.55 -0.33 9.51
C VAL A 236 -18.22 -0.66 8.81
N LEU A 237 -17.14 -0.71 9.57
CA LEU A 237 -15.80 -1.15 9.15
C LEU A 237 -15.65 -2.65 9.35
#